data_b3d143c67596d31c21a08b982d75701d
#
_entry.id   b3d143c67596d31c21a08b982d75701d
#
_cell.length_a   1.000
_cell.length_b   1.000
_cell.length_c   1.000
_cell.angle_alpha   90.00
_cell.angle_beta   90.00
_cell.angle_gamma   90.00
#
_symmetry.space_group_name_H-M   'P 1'
#
loop_
_entity.id
_entity.type
_entity.pdbx_description
1 polymer ?
#
loop_
_entity_poly.entity_id
_entity_poly.type
_entity_poly.pdbx_seq_one_letter_code
_entity_poly.pdbx_strand_id
1 'polypeptide(L)'
;MCIRDRIENELYDSIRPKRKGASETRPIELLSNKGIEYVEVRGIDLSPNSLTGISKSEMRLLDVFLIHCLITESKSVSQSEYDEMNKNYVTAIHSGSDLDQKLSFNGSELSIRNKISNISDELLMIAKELNSADPEFEKSVSDCLNMENKSRQLLNKILGSNNLSLIHI
;
A
#
# COMPACT_ATOMS: atom_id res chain seq x y z
N MET A 1 18.74 -4.21 -17.26
CA MET A 1 18.88 -2.74 -17.29
C MET A 1 19.64 -2.31 -16.05
N CYS A 2 20.85 -1.79 -16.22
CA CYS A 2 21.72 -1.52 -15.07
C CYS A 2 21.23 -0.30 -14.31
N ILE A 3 21.08 -0.41 -12.99
CA ILE A 3 20.70 0.69 -12.09
C ILE A 3 21.65 1.91 -12.21
N ARG A 4 22.85 1.70 -12.74
CA ARG A 4 23.88 2.73 -12.93
C ARG A 4 23.54 3.81 -13.96
N ASP A 5 22.58 3.56 -14.86
CA ASP A 5 22.27 4.44 -15.98
C ASP A 5 21.06 5.35 -15.74
N ARG A 6 20.46 5.30 -14.54
CA ARG A 6 19.32 6.16 -14.18
C ARG A 6 19.76 7.30 -13.29
N ILE A 7 19.28 8.50 -13.62
CA ILE A 7 19.39 9.66 -12.73
C ILE A 7 18.57 9.37 -11.48
N GLU A 8 19.09 9.67 -10.28
CA GLU A 8 18.43 9.42 -8.98
C GLU A 8 16.98 9.90 -8.91
N ASN A 9 16.67 10.98 -9.63
CA ASN A 9 15.32 11.53 -9.71
C ASN A 9 14.34 10.71 -10.57
N GLU A 10 14.84 9.72 -11.33
CA GLU A 10 14.03 8.85 -12.19
C GLU A 10 13.65 7.52 -11.51
N LEU A 11 14.12 7.29 -10.29
CA LEU A 11 13.71 6.14 -9.49
C LEU A 11 12.34 6.40 -8.88
N TYR A 12 11.31 6.14 -9.67
CA TYR A 12 9.92 6.19 -9.22
C TYR A 12 9.50 4.83 -8.69
N ASP A 13 9.12 4.82 -7.40
CA ASP A 13 8.52 3.66 -6.77
C ASP A 13 7.28 4.10 -5.97
N SER A 14 6.42 3.14 -5.60
CA SER A 14 5.21 3.38 -4.82
C SER A 14 5.50 3.90 -3.40
N ILE A 15 6.67 3.55 -2.85
CA ILE A 15 7.16 4.07 -1.56
C ILE A 15 8.58 4.59 -1.75
N ARG A 16 8.82 5.84 -1.33
CA ARG A 16 10.12 6.48 -1.48
C ARG A 16 10.65 6.96 -0.14
N PRO A 17 11.84 6.51 0.26
CA PRO A 17 12.52 7.08 1.42
C PRO A 17 12.95 8.51 1.13
N LYS A 18 12.77 9.39 2.11
CA LYS A 18 13.05 10.81 2.01
C LYS A 18 13.80 11.31 3.22
N ARG A 19 14.60 12.37 2.97
CA ARG A 19 15.23 13.18 4.00
C ARG A 19 15.33 14.61 3.53
N LYS A 20 15.00 15.55 4.42
CA LYS A 20 15.18 16.97 4.18
C LYS A 20 16.66 17.36 4.25
N GLY A 21 17.12 18.20 3.35
CA GLY A 21 18.47 18.72 3.31
C GLY A 21 18.58 19.97 2.46
N ALA A 22 19.78 20.54 2.36
CA ALA A 22 20.03 21.66 1.47
C ALA A 22 19.77 21.25 0.02
N SER A 23 19.24 22.17 -0.78
CA SER A 23 18.86 21.93 -2.19
C SER A 23 20.03 21.45 -3.07
N GLU A 24 21.26 21.71 -2.66
CA GLU A 24 22.49 21.35 -3.38
C GLU A 24 22.99 19.94 -3.05
N THR A 25 22.46 19.30 -2.00
CA THR A 25 22.92 17.97 -1.58
C THR A 25 22.09 16.88 -2.26
N ARG A 26 22.80 15.91 -2.87
CA ARG A 26 22.13 14.79 -3.56
C ARG A 26 21.29 13.98 -2.57
N PRO A 27 20.05 13.60 -2.92
CA PRO A 27 19.16 12.83 -2.04
C PRO A 27 19.79 11.54 -1.50
N ILE A 28 20.56 10.82 -2.35
CA ILE A 28 21.20 9.57 -1.96
C ILE A 28 22.32 9.78 -0.92
N GLU A 29 23.04 10.88 -1.00
CA GLU A 29 24.08 11.22 -0.01
C GLU A 29 23.46 11.57 1.35
N LEU A 30 22.33 12.27 1.34
CA LEU A 30 21.57 12.56 2.56
C LEU A 30 21.07 11.28 3.22
N LEU A 31 20.48 10.38 2.44
CA LEU A 31 19.98 9.10 2.94
C LEU A 31 21.10 8.20 3.45
N SER A 32 22.23 8.12 2.75
CA SER A 32 23.38 7.31 3.16
C SER A 32 24.04 7.83 4.43
N ASN A 33 24.17 9.14 4.58
CA ASN A 33 24.90 9.75 5.70
C ASN A 33 24.03 9.95 6.95
N LYS A 34 22.73 10.17 6.77
CA LYS A 34 21.83 10.57 7.87
C LYS A 34 20.62 9.65 8.03
N GLY A 35 20.46 8.64 7.18
CA GLY A 35 19.33 7.71 7.20
C GLY A 35 18.01 8.33 6.71
N ILE A 36 16.93 7.57 6.80
CA ILE A 36 15.59 7.95 6.38
C ILE A 36 14.96 8.84 7.47
N GLU A 37 14.32 9.94 7.06
CA GLU A 37 13.56 10.81 7.96
C GLU A 37 12.06 10.56 7.85
N TYR A 38 11.57 10.35 6.63
CA TYR A 38 10.18 10.00 6.35
C TYR A 38 10.07 9.18 5.05
N VAL A 39 8.92 8.59 4.85
CA VAL A 39 8.58 7.90 3.60
C VAL A 39 7.45 8.65 2.89
N GLU A 40 7.56 8.71 1.56
CA GLU A 40 6.52 9.25 0.69
C GLU A 40 5.79 8.06 0.05
N VAL A 41 4.52 7.89 0.39
CA VAL A 41 3.68 6.85 -0.21
C VAL A 41 2.98 7.42 -1.45
N ARG A 42 3.08 6.71 -2.56
CA ARG A 42 2.49 7.06 -3.86
C ARG A 42 1.64 5.90 -4.38
N GLY A 43 0.79 6.18 -5.33
CA GLY A 43 -0.01 5.12 -5.98
C GLY A 43 -1.16 4.62 -5.11
N ILE A 44 -1.68 5.46 -4.21
CA ILE A 44 -2.91 5.17 -3.48
C ILE A 44 -4.07 5.68 -4.33
N ASP A 45 -5.06 4.81 -4.55
CA ASP A 45 -6.28 5.18 -5.24
C ASP A 45 -7.07 6.22 -4.44
N LEU A 46 -7.68 7.16 -5.16
CA LEU A 46 -8.53 8.16 -4.54
C LEU A 46 -9.82 7.53 -4.02
N SER A 47 -10.11 7.75 -2.75
CA SER A 47 -11.37 7.31 -2.14
C SER A 47 -12.54 8.15 -2.65
N PRO A 48 -13.50 7.58 -3.38
CA PRO A 48 -14.67 8.32 -3.91
C PRO A 48 -15.59 8.81 -2.80
N ASN A 49 -15.43 8.31 -1.59
CA ASN A 49 -16.26 8.65 -0.43
C ASN A 49 -15.62 9.78 0.42
N SER A 50 -14.49 10.32 0.02
CA SER A 50 -13.79 11.39 0.73
C SER A 50 -13.56 12.60 -0.17
N LEU A 51 -13.89 13.81 0.31
CA LEU A 51 -13.63 15.07 -0.41
C LEU A 51 -12.13 15.33 -0.61
N THR A 52 -11.29 14.76 0.24
CA THR A 52 -9.83 14.90 0.18
C THR A 52 -9.16 13.75 -0.59
N GLY A 53 -9.95 12.81 -1.13
CA GLY A 53 -9.45 11.62 -1.80
C GLY A 53 -8.90 10.52 -0.88
N ILE A 54 -8.79 10.78 0.42
CA ILE A 54 -8.39 9.82 1.46
C ILE A 54 -9.12 10.15 2.76
N SER A 55 -9.63 9.15 3.45
CA SER A 55 -10.28 9.30 4.75
C SER A 55 -9.26 9.18 5.89
N LYS A 56 -9.64 9.65 7.10
CA LYS A 56 -8.82 9.46 8.30
C LYS A 56 -8.58 8.00 8.63
N SER A 57 -9.57 7.13 8.41
CA SER A 57 -9.42 5.70 8.65
C SER A 57 -8.43 5.05 7.70
N GLU A 58 -8.43 5.43 6.42
CA GLU A 58 -7.45 4.97 5.44
C GLU A 58 -6.03 5.47 5.78
N MET A 59 -5.89 6.71 6.25
CA MET A 59 -4.60 7.23 6.72
C MET A 59 -4.07 6.42 7.92
N ARG A 60 -4.91 6.13 8.92
CA ARG A 60 -4.52 5.31 10.07
C ARG A 60 -4.15 3.88 9.68
N LEU A 61 -4.86 3.28 8.72
CA LEU A 61 -4.48 1.98 8.17
C LEU A 61 -3.10 2.02 7.53
N LEU A 62 -2.78 3.08 6.78
CA LEU A 62 -1.45 3.25 6.19
C LEU A 62 -0.37 3.39 7.26
N ASP A 63 -0.60 4.17 8.31
CA ASP A 63 0.34 4.32 9.42
C ASP A 63 0.62 2.96 10.08
N VAL A 64 -0.43 2.21 10.39
CA VAL A 64 -0.32 0.85 10.97
C VAL A 64 0.42 -0.09 10.03
N PHE A 65 0.12 -0.07 8.74
CA PHE A 65 0.79 -0.90 7.73
C PHE A 65 2.28 -0.56 7.60
N LEU A 66 2.64 0.72 7.62
CA LEU A 66 4.05 1.15 7.58
C LEU A 66 4.80 0.73 8.84
N ILE A 67 4.16 0.79 10.02
CA ILE A 67 4.74 0.28 11.26
C ILE A 67 4.92 -1.24 11.19
N HIS A 68 3.91 -1.97 10.69
CA HIS A 68 4.03 -3.42 10.46
C HIS A 68 5.25 -3.73 9.56
N CYS A 69 5.40 -3.03 8.45
CA CYS A 69 6.56 -3.20 7.56
C CYS A 69 7.90 -2.89 8.26
N LEU A 70 7.92 -1.91 9.17
CA LEU A 70 9.12 -1.50 9.90
C LEU A 70 9.57 -2.55 10.93
N ILE A 71 8.62 -3.20 11.62
CA ILE A 71 8.92 -4.18 12.67
C ILE A 71 9.06 -5.61 12.14
N THR A 72 8.57 -5.88 10.93
CA THR A 72 8.69 -7.18 10.29
C THR A 72 10.11 -7.39 9.76
N GLU A 73 10.66 -8.58 9.98
CA GLU A 73 11.98 -8.93 9.46
C GLU A 73 12.02 -8.82 7.93
N SER A 74 12.96 -8.05 7.41
CA SER A 74 13.16 -7.88 5.97
C SER A 74 14.44 -8.58 5.52
N LYS A 75 14.30 -9.56 4.63
CA LYS A 75 15.41 -10.29 4.00
C LYS A 75 15.80 -9.64 2.68
N SER A 76 17.02 -9.92 2.23
CA SER A 76 17.45 -9.51 0.89
C SER A 76 16.57 -10.19 -0.16
N VAL A 77 16.09 -9.42 -1.13
CA VAL A 77 15.23 -9.90 -2.22
C VAL A 77 16.11 -10.40 -3.37
N SER A 78 15.90 -11.62 -3.82
CA SER A 78 16.55 -12.17 -5.01
C SER A 78 15.94 -11.57 -6.30
N GLN A 79 16.61 -11.74 -7.44
CA GLN A 79 16.10 -11.27 -8.73
C GLN A 79 14.75 -11.95 -9.08
N SER A 80 14.61 -13.24 -8.79
CA SER A 80 13.36 -13.98 -9.06
C SER A 80 12.20 -13.48 -8.20
N GLU A 81 12.44 -13.19 -6.93
CA GLU A 81 11.43 -12.59 -6.04
C GLU A 81 11.03 -11.18 -6.50
N TYR A 82 12.00 -10.38 -6.94
CA TYR A 82 11.73 -9.06 -7.49
C TYR A 82 10.85 -9.13 -8.76
N ASP A 83 11.14 -10.06 -9.66
CA ASP A 83 10.34 -10.28 -10.87
C ASP A 83 8.92 -10.76 -10.52
N GLU A 84 8.78 -11.62 -9.51
CA GLU A 84 7.49 -12.07 -8.98
C GLU A 84 6.70 -10.90 -8.37
N MET A 85 7.34 -10.07 -7.55
CA MET A 85 6.72 -8.86 -6.98
C MET A 85 6.21 -7.90 -8.06
N ASN A 86 6.98 -7.69 -9.14
CA ASN A 86 6.56 -6.86 -10.25
C ASN A 86 5.34 -7.42 -10.99
N LYS A 87 5.27 -8.74 -11.19
CA LYS A 87 4.09 -9.41 -11.76
C LYS A 87 2.87 -9.23 -10.86
N ASN A 88 3.03 -9.44 -9.55
CA ASN A 88 1.97 -9.23 -8.58
C ASN A 88 1.47 -7.78 -8.58
N TYR A 89 2.38 -6.80 -8.65
CA TYR A 89 2.04 -5.38 -8.72
C TYR A 89 1.18 -5.06 -9.96
N VAL A 90 1.58 -5.54 -11.14
CA VAL A 90 0.81 -5.37 -12.38
C VAL A 90 -0.56 -6.04 -12.26
N THR A 91 -0.62 -7.25 -11.71
CA THR A 91 -1.87 -7.99 -11.49
C THR A 91 -2.79 -7.24 -10.54
N ALA A 92 -2.26 -6.68 -9.45
CA ALA A 92 -3.03 -5.89 -8.49
C ALA A 92 -3.61 -4.61 -9.11
N ILE A 93 -2.86 -3.93 -9.98
CA ILE A 93 -3.36 -2.74 -10.71
C ILE A 93 -4.55 -3.10 -11.60
N HIS A 94 -4.49 -4.19 -12.33
CA HIS A 94 -5.54 -4.55 -13.30
C HIS A 94 -6.72 -5.30 -12.68
N SER A 95 -6.49 -6.07 -11.64
CA SER A 95 -7.47 -7.02 -11.09
C SER A 95 -7.56 -7.00 -9.57
N GLY A 96 -6.99 -5.99 -8.89
CA GLY A 96 -6.96 -5.92 -7.42
C GLY A 96 -8.33 -5.76 -6.76
N SER A 97 -9.36 -5.33 -7.51
CA SER A 97 -10.74 -5.30 -7.05
C SER A 97 -11.38 -6.69 -6.94
N ASP A 98 -10.81 -7.70 -7.62
CA ASP A 98 -11.18 -9.09 -7.47
C ASP A 98 -10.32 -9.75 -6.39
N LEU A 99 -10.88 -9.90 -5.21
CA LEU A 99 -10.16 -10.45 -4.06
C LEU A 99 -9.84 -11.94 -4.18
N ASP A 100 -10.47 -12.64 -5.11
CA ASP A 100 -10.18 -14.03 -5.40
C ASP A 100 -9.06 -14.17 -6.46
N GLN A 101 -8.61 -13.03 -7.04
CA GLN A 101 -7.42 -12.95 -7.89
C GLN A 101 -6.20 -13.50 -7.15
N LYS A 102 -5.49 -14.41 -7.81
CA LYS A 102 -4.29 -15.03 -7.26
C LYS A 102 -3.05 -14.22 -7.56
N LEU A 103 -2.20 -14.13 -6.56
CA LEU A 103 -0.85 -13.59 -6.61
C LEU A 103 0.15 -14.69 -6.25
N SER A 104 1.37 -14.59 -6.76
CA SER A 104 2.44 -15.54 -6.50
C SER A 104 3.34 -15.04 -5.37
N PHE A 105 3.69 -15.92 -4.43
CA PHE A 105 4.61 -15.62 -3.32
C PHE A 105 5.53 -16.82 -3.11
N ASN A 106 6.81 -16.66 -3.43
CA ASN A 106 7.83 -17.74 -3.33
C ASN A 106 7.38 -19.01 -4.08
N GLY A 107 6.84 -18.84 -5.29
CA GLY A 107 6.36 -19.94 -6.11
C GLY A 107 5.03 -20.58 -5.67
N SER A 108 4.37 -20.05 -4.64
CA SER A 108 3.05 -20.48 -4.19
C SER A 108 1.99 -19.43 -4.55
N GLU A 109 0.82 -19.89 -4.97
CA GLU A 109 -0.29 -18.98 -5.28
C GLU A 109 -1.18 -18.75 -4.05
N LEU A 110 -1.51 -17.49 -3.79
CA LEU A 110 -2.42 -17.07 -2.73
C LEU A 110 -3.39 -16.01 -3.27
N SER A 111 -4.66 -16.07 -2.90
CA SER A 111 -5.60 -15.01 -3.26
C SER A 111 -5.31 -13.72 -2.49
N ILE A 112 -5.67 -12.59 -3.08
CA ILE A 112 -5.58 -11.27 -2.42
C ILE A 112 -6.31 -11.32 -1.07
N ARG A 113 -7.51 -11.90 -1.01
CA ARG A 113 -8.29 -12.12 0.21
C ARG A 113 -7.48 -12.82 1.30
N ASN A 114 -6.88 -13.96 0.97
CA ASN A 114 -6.11 -14.75 1.93
C ASN A 114 -4.85 -13.98 2.39
N LYS A 115 -4.21 -13.24 1.49
CA LYS A 115 -3.06 -12.40 1.86
C LYS A 115 -3.44 -11.30 2.83
N ILE A 116 -4.56 -10.61 2.60
CA ILE A 116 -5.09 -9.60 3.52
C ILE A 116 -5.44 -10.25 4.88
N SER A 117 -6.15 -11.38 4.87
CA SER A 117 -6.51 -12.10 6.10
C SER A 117 -5.28 -12.47 6.93
N ASN A 118 -4.20 -12.92 6.27
CA ASN A 118 -2.98 -13.34 6.96
C ASN A 118 -2.27 -12.21 7.73
N ILE A 119 -2.41 -10.96 7.28
CA ILE A 119 -1.79 -9.80 7.96
C ILE A 119 -2.78 -9.03 8.85
N SER A 120 -4.08 -9.30 8.73
CA SER A 120 -5.12 -8.52 9.42
C SER A 120 -4.97 -8.56 10.94
N ASP A 121 -4.68 -9.74 11.50
CA ASP A 121 -4.53 -9.90 12.95
C ASP A 121 -3.32 -9.11 13.47
N GLU A 122 -2.21 -9.12 12.73
CA GLU A 122 -1.00 -8.38 13.07
C GLU A 122 -1.25 -6.87 12.99
N LEU A 123 -1.96 -6.39 11.97
CA LEU A 123 -2.34 -5.00 11.84
C LEU A 123 -3.26 -4.54 12.98
N LEU A 124 -4.23 -5.37 13.36
CA LEU A 124 -5.13 -5.07 14.49
C LEU A 124 -4.39 -5.05 15.83
N MET A 125 -3.40 -5.92 16.03
CA MET A 125 -2.55 -5.87 17.23
C MET A 125 -1.79 -4.55 17.32
N ILE A 126 -1.14 -4.11 16.25
CA ILE A 126 -0.43 -2.83 16.19
C ILE A 126 -1.39 -1.66 16.43
N ALA A 127 -2.56 -1.68 15.76
CA ALA A 127 -3.56 -0.64 15.92
C ALA A 127 -4.04 -0.51 17.37
N LYS A 128 -4.19 -1.63 18.07
CA LYS A 128 -4.57 -1.67 19.49
C LYS A 128 -3.51 -1.03 20.39
N GLU A 129 -2.25 -1.28 20.14
CA GLU A 129 -1.14 -0.63 20.90
C GLU A 129 -1.14 0.88 20.65
N LEU A 130 -1.44 1.33 19.43
CA LEU A 130 -1.51 2.74 19.06
C LEU A 130 -2.74 3.46 19.66
N ASN A 131 -3.76 2.75 20.12
CA ASN A 131 -4.93 3.35 20.79
C ASN A 131 -4.55 4.14 22.04
N SER A 132 -3.38 3.90 22.64
CA SER A 132 -2.85 4.73 23.72
C SER A 132 -2.58 6.17 23.30
N ALA A 133 -2.25 6.41 22.03
CA ALA A 133 -1.97 7.72 21.45
C ALA A 133 -3.23 8.33 20.77
N ASP A 134 -4.02 7.52 20.08
CA ASP A 134 -5.28 7.91 19.44
C ASP A 134 -6.27 6.73 19.50
N PRO A 135 -7.37 6.82 20.28
CA PRO A 135 -8.31 5.71 20.51
C PRO A 135 -9.07 5.23 19.27
N GLU A 136 -8.92 5.92 18.15
CA GLU A 136 -9.59 5.59 16.90
C GLU A 136 -8.79 4.65 15.98
N PHE A 137 -7.55 4.26 16.34
CA PHE A 137 -6.71 3.41 15.48
C PHE A 137 -7.33 2.03 15.23
N GLU A 138 -7.65 1.29 16.29
CA GLU A 138 -8.21 -0.06 16.19
C GLU A 138 -9.51 -0.07 15.39
N LYS A 139 -10.42 0.87 15.71
CA LYS A 139 -11.68 1.01 15.00
C LYS A 139 -11.46 1.33 13.51
N SER A 140 -10.57 2.27 13.21
CA SER A 140 -10.28 2.69 11.84
C SER A 140 -9.74 1.54 11.00
N VAL A 141 -8.79 0.77 11.55
CA VAL A 141 -8.21 -0.39 10.87
C VAL A 141 -9.25 -1.48 10.68
N SER A 142 -10.04 -1.80 11.72
CA SER A 142 -11.14 -2.76 11.63
C SER A 142 -12.16 -2.36 10.59
N ASP A 143 -12.57 -1.09 10.56
CA ASP A 143 -13.51 -0.57 9.57
C ASP A 143 -12.96 -0.70 8.15
N CYS A 144 -11.67 -0.38 7.91
CA CYS A 144 -11.03 -0.51 6.61
C CYS A 144 -10.93 -1.97 6.16
N LEU A 145 -10.52 -2.88 7.04
CA LEU A 145 -10.45 -4.31 6.73
C LEU A 145 -11.84 -4.92 6.43
N ASN A 146 -12.89 -4.37 7.03
CA ASN A 146 -14.29 -4.77 6.80
C ASN A 146 -14.99 -4.03 5.63
N MET A 147 -14.37 -2.98 5.09
CA MET A 147 -14.93 -2.19 3.97
C MET A 147 -15.03 -2.97 2.65
N GLU A 148 -14.38 -4.10 2.56
CA GLU A 148 -14.49 -5.05 1.45
C GLU A 148 -15.95 -5.29 1.03
N ASN A 149 -16.82 -5.50 2.00
CA ASN A 149 -18.25 -5.71 1.75
C ASN A 149 -19.01 -4.43 1.35
N LYS A 150 -18.58 -3.25 1.83
CA LYS A 150 -19.26 -1.97 1.55
C LYS A 150 -18.91 -1.44 0.16
N SER A 151 -17.65 -1.48 -0.22
CA SER A 151 -17.20 -1.04 -1.56
C SER A 151 -17.79 -1.93 -2.65
N ARG A 152 -17.84 -3.25 -2.41
CA ARG A 152 -18.48 -4.21 -3.32
C ARG A 152 -19.99 -3.99 -3.41
N GLN A 153 -20.66 -3.69 -2.30
CA GLN A 153 -22.10 -3.34 -2.31
C GLN A 153 -22.35 -2.02 -3.04
N LEU A 154 -21.48 -1.03 -2.90
CA LEU A 154 -21.58 0.24 -3.62
C LEU A 154 -21.33 0.04 -5.11
N LEU A 155 -20.28 -0.71 -5.47
CA LEU A 155 -19.96 -1.08 -6.85
C LEU A 155 -21.12 -1.86 -7.47
N ASN A 156 -21.67 -2.86 -6.79
CA ASN A 156 -22.83 -3.62 -7.25
C ASN A 156 -24.10 -2.75 -7.40
N LYS A 157 -24.29 -1.74 -6.54
CA LYS A 157 -25.38 -0.76 -6.71
C LYS A 157 -25.16 0.12 -7.94
N ILE A 158 -23.95 0.57 -8.19
CA ILE A 158 -23.58 1.38 -9.36
C ILE A 158 -23.71 0.53 -10.63
N LEU A 159 -23.21 -0.71 -10.60
CA LEU A 159 -23.28 -1.65 -11.73
C LEU A 159 -24.69 -2.18 -11.99
N GLY A 160 -25.48 -2.36 -10.95
CA GLY A 160 -26.88 -2.79 -11.05
C GLY A 160 -27.85 -1.70 -11.55
N SER A 161 -27.43 -0.44 -11.53
CA SER A 161 -28.17 0.68 -12.11
C SER A 161 -27.72 0.97 -13.55
N ASN A 162 -27.86 0.04 -14.46
CA ASN A 162 -27.77 0.09 -15.94
C ASN A 162 -27.16 1.34 -16.66
N ASN A 163 -26.18 2.01 -16.10
CA ASN A 163 -25.53 3.17 -16.71
C ASN A 163 -23.99 3.12 -16.60
N LEU A 164 -23.41 2.08 -17.21
CA LEU A 164 -21.96 1.85 -17.20
C LEU A 164 -21.26 2.24 -18.50
N SER A 165 -21.71 3.28 -19.17
CA SER A 165 -20.97 3.81 -20.33
C SER A 165 -20.02 4.99 -20.00
N LEU A 166 -19.79 5.33 -18.73
CA LEU A 166 -19.13 6.57 -18.35
C LEU A 166 -17.91 6.47 -17.42
N ILE A 167 -17.33 5.28 -17.21
CA ILE A 167 -16.06 5.19 -16.46
C ILE A 167 -15.01 4.47 -17.31
N HIS A 168 -14.58 5.15 -18.36
CA HIS A 168 -13.24 5.03 -18.91
C HIS A 168 -12.59 6.41 -18.76
N ILE A 169 -11.85 6.58 -17.68
CA ILE A 169 -10.80 7.58 -17.56
C ILE A 169 -9.49 6.86 -17.34
#